data_25082186fd6f4e2155086799cf633a3d
#
_entry.id   25082186fd6f4e2155086799cf633a3d
#
_cell.length_a   1.000
_cell.length_b   1.000
_cell.length_c   1.000
_cell.angle_alpha   90.00
_cell.angle_beta   90.00
_cell.angle_gamma   90.00
#
_symmetry.space_group_name_H-M   'P 1'
#
loop_
_entity.id
_entity.type
_entity.pdbx_description
1 polymer ?
#
loop_
_entity_poly.entity_id
_entity_poly.type
_entity_poly.pdbx_seq_one_letter_code
_entity_poly.pdbx_strand_id
1 'polypeptide(L)' 'MRINNLRYNARVGAFEASVDIMREGRTFRYPCELQAPQTMDPASVTAGLAARALHMSDTARG' A
#
# COMPACT_ATOMS: atom_id res chain seq x y z
N MET A 1 -10.42 -3.88 -2.50
CA MET A 1 -9.06 -3.56 -2.02
C MET A 1 -8.99 -3.67 -0.50
N ARG A 2 -7.93 -4.26 0.00
CA ARG A 2 -7.77 -4.48 1.43
C ARG A 2 -6.32 -4.22 1.83
N ILE A 3 -6.14 -3.46 2.91
CA ILE A 3 -4.81 -3.17 3.45
C ILE A 3 -4.57 -4.03 4.68
N ASN A 4 -3.47 -4.78 4.67
CA ASN A 4 -3.12 -5.73 5.73
C ASN A 4 -1.77 -5.38 6.35
N ASN A 5 -1.64 -5.65 7.65
CA ASN A 5 -0.37 -5.53 8.37
C ASN A 5 0.25 -4.13 8.28
N LEU A 6 -0.59 -3.11 8.36
CA LEU A 6 -0.11 -1.73 8.35
C LEU A 6 0.75 -1.46 9.58
N ARG A 7 1.96 -0.97 9.35
CA ARG A 7 2.89 -0.61 10.42
C ARG A 7 3.78 0.52 9.98
N TYR A 8 4.39 1.21 10.95
CA TYR A 8 5.35 2.26 10.67
C TYR A 8 6.76 1.76 10.97
N ASN A 9 7.67 1.93 10.01
CA ASN A 9 9.07 1.61 10.18
C ASN A 9 9.86 2.89 10.38
N ALA A 10 10.21 3.19 11.63
CA ALA A 10 10.90 4.42 11.99
C ALA A 10 12.32 4.47 11.42
N ARG A 11 12.93 3.32 11.13
CA ARG A 11 14.29 3.27 10.59
C ARG A 11 14.38 3.94 9.23
N VAL A 12 13.34 3.77 8.42
CA VAL A 12 13.32 4.32 7.06
C VAL A 12 12.31 5.45 6.91
N GLY A 13 11.57 5.77 7.97
CA GLY A 13 10.59 6.85 7.95
C GLY A 13 9.42 6.56 7.03
N ALA A 14 8.89 5.35 7.05
CA ALA A 14 7.85 4.94 6.11
C ALA A 14 6.80 4.05 6.75
N PHE A 15 5.57 4.15 6.24
CA PHE A 15 4.51 3.18 6.50
C PHE A 15 4.68 2.00 5.56
N GLU A 16 4.47 0.80 6.08
CA GLU A 16 4.57 -0.45 5.32
C GLU A 16 3.29 -1.24 5.49
N ALA A 17 2.82 -1.85 4.41
CA ALA A 17 1.64 -2.70 4.44
C ALA A 17 1.60 -3.58 3.20
N SER A 18 0.77 -4.63 3.26
CA SER A 18 0.41 -5.41 2.08
C SER A 18 -0.98 -4.98 1.64
N VAL A 19 -1.16 -4.74 0.34
CA VAL A 19 -2.44 -4.34 -0.21
C VAL A 19 -2.93 -5.42 -1.17
N ASP A 20 -4.14 -5.91 -0.91
CA ASP A 20 -4.78 -6.91 -1.75
C ASP A 20 -5.69 -6.22 -2.76
N ILE A 21 -5.48 -6.53 -4.04
CA ILE A 21 -6.32 -6.03 -5.13
C ILE A 21 -6.92 -7.23 -5.86
N MET A 22 -8.24 -7.21 -6.03
CA MET A 22 -8.92 -8.25 -6.77
C MET A 22 -9.09 -7.82 -8.23
N ARG A 23 -8.62 -8.67 -9.14
CA ARG A 23 -8.80 -8.48 -10.59
C ARG A 23 -9.15 -9.81 -11.23
N GLU A 24 -10.21 -9.81 -12.03
CA GLU A 24 -10.62 -10.99 -12.79
C GLU A 24 -10.82 -12.21 -11.90
N GLY A 25 -11.42 -12.02 -10.72
CA GLY A 25 -11.68 -13.10 -9.78
C GLY A 25 -10.46 -13.59 -9.02
N ARG A 26 -9.33 -12.93 -9.16
CA ARG A 26 -8.10 -13.27 -8.45
C ARG A 26 -7.69 -12.17 -7.49
N THR A 27 -7.10 -12.55 -6.36
CA THR A 27 -6.56 -11.61 -5.42
C THR A 27 -5.04 -11.55 -5.56
N PHE A 28 -4.53 -10.35 -5.79
CA PHE A 28 -3.10 -10.10 -5.89
C PHE A 28 -2.67 -9.27 -4.70
N ARG A 29 -1.59 -9.69 -4.04
CA ARG A 29 -1.05 -8.99 -2.87
C ARG A 29 0.22 -8.25 -3.25
N TYR A 30 0.23 -6.95 -2.95
CA TYR A 30 1.38 -6.09 -3.25
C TYR A 30 1.96 -5.52 -1.96
N PRO A 31 3.26 -5.75 -1.69
CA PRO A 31 3.92 -5.08 -0.59
C PRO A 31 4.12 -3.60 -0.94
N CYS A 32 3.63 -2.71 -0.09
CA CYS A 32 3.66 -1.29 -0.35
C CYS A 32 4.39 -0.54 0.74
N GLU A 33 5.05 0.55 0.36
CA GLU A 33 5.74 1.44 1.28
C GLU A 33 5.38 2.87 0.94
N LEU A 34 5.12 3.68 1.96
CA LEU A 34 4.82 5.10 1.80
C LEU A 34 5.74 5.89 2.73
N GLN A 35 6.68 6.63 2.16
CA GLN A 35 7.54 7.51 2.94
C GLN A 35 6.75 8.71 3.41
N ALA A 36 6.62 8.85 4.72
CA ALA A 36 5.83 9.91 5.35
C ALA A 36 6.14 9.97 6.83
N PRO A 37 5.90 11.11 7.49
CA PRO A 37 6.04 11.17 8.94
C PRO A 37 4.97 10.30 9.61
N GLN A 38 5.31 9.75 10.77
CA GLN A 38 4.38 8.90 11.51
C GLN A 38 3.10 9.63 11.88
N THR A 39 3.13 10.95 11.89
CA THR A 39 1.99 11.79 12.23
C THR A 39 1.01 12.02 11.07
N MET A 40 1.32 11.50 9.88
CA MET A 40 0.39 11.61 8.74
C MET A 40 -0.96 11.01 9.12
N ASP A 41 -2.05 11.65 8.71
CA ASP A 41 -3.38 11.17 9.08
C ASP A 41 -3.69 9.82 8.41
N PRO A 42 -4.47 8.96 9.08
CA PRO A 42 -4.74 7.60 8.58
C PRO A 42 -5.37 7.55 7.20
N ALA A 43 -6.25 8.48 6.86
CA ALA A 43 -6.90 8.50 5.55
C ALA A 43 -5.87 8.76 4.44
N SER A 44 -4.92 9.68 4.68
CA SER A 44 -3.85 9.96 3.72
C SER A 44 -2.90 8.78 3.58
N VAL A 45 -2.58 8.09 4.68
CA VAL A 45 -1.74 6.89 4.64
C VAL A 45 -2.39 5.82 3.80
N THR A 46 -3.67 5.54 4.05
CA THR A 46 -4.42 4.54 3.29
C THR A 46 -4.47 4.88 1.81
N ALA A 47 -4.77 6.14 1.48
CA ALA A 47 -4.85 6.58 0.09
C ALA A 47 -3.49 6.44 -0.61
N GLY A 48 -2.40 6.79 0.07
CA GLY A 48 -1.06 6.68 -0.50
C GLY A 48 -0.64 5.25 -0.76
N LEU A 49 -0.92 4.35 0.17
CA LEU A 49 -0.62 2.92 0.00
C LEU A 49 -1.47 2.31 -1.12
N ALA A 50 -2.75 2.67 -1.16
CA ALA A 50 -3.65 2.19 -2.20
C ALA A 50 -3.19 2.65 -3.59
N ALA A 51 -2.76 3.89 -3.72
CA ALA A 51 -2.27 4.43 -4.98
C ALA A 51 -1.03 3.66 -5.46
N ARG A 52 -0.13 3.33 -4.55
CA ARG A 52 1.06 2.54 -4.90
C ARG A 52 0.70 1.14 -5.38
N ALA A 53 -0.24 0.49 -4.69
CA ALA A 53 -0.69 -0.85 -5.08
C ALA A 53 -1.35 -0.84 -6.45
N LEU A 54 -2.19 0.15 -6.73
CA LEU A 54 -2.83 0.29 -8.02
C LEU A 54 -1.81 0.50 -9.14
N HIS A 55 -0.79 1.32 -8.88
CA HIS A 55 0.27 1.54 -9.83
C HIS A 55 1.03 0.25 -10.14
N MET A 56 1.38 -0.52 -9.11
CA MET A 56 2.06 -1.80 -9.29
C MET A 56 1.19 -2.79 -10.06
N SER A 57 -0.10 -2.85 -9.75
CA SER A 57 -1.04 -3.71 -10.44
C SER A 57 -1.14 -3.37 -11.92
N ASP A 58 -1.22 -2.08 -12.26
CA ASP A 58 -1.29 -1.64 -13.65
C ASP A 58 0.01 -1.93 -14.39
N THR A 59 1.15 -1.72 -13.75
CA THR A 59 2.46 -1.96 -14.34
C THR A 59 2.69 -3.46 -14.59
N ALA A 60 2.26 -4.30 -13.64
CA ALA A 60 2.44 -5.75 -13.75
C ALA A 60 1.65 -6.35 -14.90
N ARG A 61 0.59 -5.68 -15.35
CA ARG A 61 -0.23 -6.15 -16.47
C ARG A 61 0.39 -5.84 -17.83
N GLY A 62 1.19 -4.82 -17.86
CA GLY A 62 1.80 -4.36 -19.09
C GLY A 62 2.88 -5.24 -19.55
#